data_e1c4ee21747d213405bc1984099eab20
#
_entry.id   e1c4ee21747d213405bc1984099eab20
#
_cell.length_a   1.000
_cell.length_b   1.000
_cell.length_c   1.000
_cell.angle_alpha   90.00
_cell.angle_beta   90.00
_cell.angle_gamma   90.00
#
_symmetry.space_group_name_H-M   'P 1'
#
loop_
_entity.id
_entity.type
_entity.pdbx_description
1 polymer ?
#
loop_
_entity_poly.entity_id
_entity_poly.type
_entity_poly.pdbx_seq_one_letter_code
_entity_poly.pdbx_strand_id
1 'polypeptide(L)'
;MVSISSLKNKKILVFGIGISGQATIRKLQKKVKDLSVWDDNVVHRNELKKITNINLNSKYFKDSFDFIVMSPGIDIYQHSRSSFFIKNFSKIITDVDIFINSIDTNKNKIIAITGTNGKSTFCKLLYHVIKGKNKNTFLLGNYGKPALSY
;
A
#
# COMPACT_ATOMS: atom_id res chain seq x y z
N MET A 1 6.38 -11.56 9.39
CA MET A 1 6.01 -10.13 9.37
C MET A 1 6.73 -9.44 8.22
N VAL A 2 6.04 -8.61 7.43
CA VAL A 2 6.58 -7.99 6.20
C VAL A 2 6.86 -6.52 6.44
N SER A 3 8.10 -6.19 6.82
CA SER A 3 8.58 -4.82 7.00
C SER A 3 9.32 -4.33 5.74
N ILE A 4 9.55 -3.01 5.61
CA ILE A 4 10.33 -2.45 4.49
C ILE A 4 11.73 -3.07 4.41
N SER A 5 12.38 -3.33 5.54
CA SER A 5 13.70 -3.95 5.59
C SER A 5 13.70 -5.40 5.07
N SER A 6 12.65 -6.16 5.37
CA SER A 6 12.52 -7.55 4.90
C SER A 6 12.23 -7.66 3.40
N LEU A 7 11.80 -6.58 2.75
CA LEU A 7 11.49 -6.53 1.33
C LEU A 7 12.72 -6.25 0.42
N LYS A 8 13.88 -5.91 0.98
CA LYS A 8 15.05 -5.42 0.24
C LYS A 8 15.49 -6.32 -0.93
N ASN A 9 15.45 -7.65 -0.75
CA ASN A 9 15.89 -8.63 -1.76
C ASN A 9 14.70 -9.38 -2.39
N LYS A 10 13.51 -8.83 -2.33
CA LYS A 10 12.28 -9.48 -2.79
C LYS A 10 11.80 -8.93 -4.12
N LYS A 11 11.12 -9.80 -4.89
CA LYS A 11 10.36 -9.43 -6.08
C LYS A 11 8.96 -9.02 -5.67
N ILE A 12 8.60 -7.79 -5.93
CA ILE A 12 7.33 -7.21 -5.46
C ILE A 12 6.53 -6.72 -6.66
N LEU A 13 5.25 -7.09 -6.69
CA LEU A 13 4.26 -6.47 -7.56
C LEU A 13 3.42 -5.50 -6.74
N VAL A 14 3.36 -4.24 -7.15
CA VAL A 14 2.34 -3.29 -6.68
C VAL A 14 1.19 -3.29 -7.68
N PHE A 15 0.01 -3.70 -7.24
CA PHE A 15 -1.18 -3.75 -8.06
C PHE A 15 -2.21 -2.70 -7.61
N GLY A 16 -2.49 -1.75 -8.53
CA GLY A 16 -3.26 -0.54 -8.28
C GLY A 16 -2.37 0.68 -8.04
N ILE A 17 -2.52 1.71 -8.90
CA ILE A 17 -1.72 2.96 -8.89
C ILE A 17 -2.54 4.14 -8.34
N GLY A 18 -3.56 3.86 -7.54
CA GLY A 18 -4.28 4.89 -6.79
C GLY A 18 -3.39 5.57 -5.73
N ILE A 19 -3.95 6.39 -4.87
CA ILE A 19 -3.22 7.18 -3.87
C ILE A 19 -2.29 6.30 -3.01
N SER A 20 -2.79 5.17 -2.49
CA SER A 20 -1.99 4.21 -1.69
C SER A 20 -0.91 3.53 -2.52
N GLY A 21 -1.23 3.10 -3.74
CA GLY A 21 -0.27 2.47 -4.64
C GLY A 21 0.89 3.39 -5.01
N GLN A 22 0.62 4.65 -5.31
CA GLN A 22 1.66 5.66 -5.57
C GLN A 22 2.57 5.88 -4.36
N ALA A 23 2.01 5.95 -3.15
CA ALA A 23 2.81 6.07 -1.92
C ALA A 23 3.71 4.84 -1.71
N THR A 24 3.15 3.65 -1.94
CA THR A 24 3.89 2.38 -1.89
C THR A 24 5.05 2.36 -2.89
N ILE A 25 4.80 2.73 -4.13
CA ILE A 25 5.82 2.79 -5.18
C ILE A 25 6.96 3.74 -4.78
N ARG A 26 6.64 4.96 -4.37
CA ARG A 26 7.64 5.95 -3.93
C ARG A 26 8.48 5.44 -2.76
N LYS A 27 7.88 4.72 -1.82
CA LYS A 27 8.56 4.17 -0.64
C LYS A 27 9.47 2.99 -1.00
N LEU A 28 9.03 2.12 -1.91
CA LEU A 28 9.71 0.86 -2.22
C LEU A 28 10.73 0.96 -3.36
N GLN A 29 10.53 1.83 -4.36
CA GLN A 29 11.34 1.87 -5.60
C GLN A 29 12.85 1.99 -5.39
N LYS A 30 13.29 2.61 -4.27
CA LYS A 30 14.72 2.74 -3.91
C LYS A 30 15.18 1.72 -2.85
N LYS A 31 14.30 0.83 -2.41
CA LYS A 31 14.54 -0.05 -1.25
C LYS A 31 14.44 -1.53 -1.57
N VAL A 32 13.79 -1.89 -2.68
CA VAL A 32 13.63 -3.27 -3.12
C VAL A 32 14.44 -3.53 -4.38
N LYS A 33 14.82 -4.79 -4.60
CA LYS A 33 15.64 -5.18 -5.74
C LYS A 33 14.85 -5.18 -7.05
N ASP A 34 13.62 -5.64 -7.00
CA ASP A 34 12.76 -5.80 -8.18
C ASP A 34 11.34 -5.33 -7.83
N LEU A 35 10.93 -4.24 -8.47
CA LEU A 35 9.62 -3.64 -8.30
C LEU A 35 8.88 -3.62 -9.63
N SER A 36 7.86 -4.43 -9.71
CA SER A 36 6.91 -4.43 -10.81
C SER A 36 5.64 -3.68 -10.40
N VAL A 37 5.02 -2.99 -11.33
CA VAL A 37 3.83 -2.20 -11.05
C VAL A 37 2.77 -2.44 -12.13
N TRP A 38 1.53 -2.55 -11.72
CA TRP A 38 0.40 -2.65 -12.65
C TRP A 38 -0.87 -1.97 -12.11
N ASP A 39 -1.64 -1.44 -13.03
CA ASP A 39 -3.01 -0.98 -12.82
C ASP A 39 -3.82 -1.26 -14.10
N ASP A 40 -5.07 -1.64 -14.00
CA ASP A 40 -5.89 -1.89 -15.20
C ASP A 40 -6.33 -0.57 -15.86
N ASN A 41 -6.35 0.54 -15.13
CA ASN A 41 -6.59 1.85 -15.68
C ASN A 41 -5.38 2.35 -16.47
N VAL A 42 -5.58 2.55 -17.78
CA VAL A 42 -4.54 3.03 -18.70
C VAL A 42 -4.05 4.43 -18.33
N VAL A 43 -4.94 5.29 -17.82
CA VAL A 43 -4.59 6.66 -17.42
C VAL A 43 -3.58 6.64 -16.29
N HIS A 44 -3.83 5.85 -15.24
CA HIS A 44 -2.90 5.70 -14.12
C HIS A 44 -1.53 5.18 -14.57
N ARG A 45 -1.50 4.21 -15.50
CA ARG A 45 -0.24 3.70 -16.04
C ARG A 45 0.53 4.77 -16.82
N ASN A 46 -0.17 5.58 -17.62
CA ASN A 46 0.45 6.64 -18.41
C ASN A 46 0.99 7.78 -17.53
N GLU A 47 0.27 8.13 -16.47
CA GLU A 47 0.74 9.10 -15.49
C GLU A 47 2.00 8.61 -14.76
N LEU A 48 2.02 7.34 -14.34
CA LEU A 48 3.19 6.77 -13.67
C LEU A 48 4.42 6.78 -14.58
N LYS A 49 4.29 6.46 -15.87
CA LYS A 49 5.39 6.50 -16.85
C LYS A 49 6.05 7.88 -16.97
N LYS A 50 5.29 8.96 -16.75
CA LYS A 50 5.83 10.34 -16.80
C LYS A 50 6.74 10.67 -15.62
N ILE A 51 6.57 9.98 -14.49
CA ILE A 51 7.25 10.29 -13.23
C ILE A 51 8.26 9.23 -12.78
N THR A 52 8.26 8.05 -13.40
CA THR A 52 9.17 6.96 -13.04
C THR A 52 9.55 6.13 -14.27
N ASN A 53 10.77 5.56 -14.25
CA ASN A 53 11.23 4.59 -15.24
C ASN A 53 10.85 3.14 -14.88
N ILE A 54 9.86 2.94 -14.02
CA ILE A 54 9.41 1.61 -13.61
C ILE A 54 8.74 0.92 -14.78
N ASN A 55 9.15 -0.31 -15.03
CA ASN A 55 8.65 -1.08 -16.15
C ASN A 55 7.18 -1.53 -15.90
N LEU A 56 6.27 -1.08 -16.76
CA LEU A 56 4.85 -1.40 -16.76
C LEU A 56 4.57 -2.43 -17.85
N ASN A 57 4.66 -3.71 -17.54
CA ASN A 57 4.43 -4.76 -18.54
C ASN A 57 3.40 -5.78 -18.04
N SER A 58 2.35 -6.02 -18.82
CA SER A 58 1.32 -7.03 -18.54
C SER A 58 1.84 -8.48 -18.50
N LYS A 59 3.05 -8.73 -19.03
CA LYS A 59 3.71 -10.04 -18.94
C LYS A 59 4.04 -10.45 -17.50
N TYR A 60 4.04 -9.52 -16.55
CA TYR A 60 4.32 -9.82 -15.14
C TYR A 60 3.41 -10.86 -14.51
N PHE A 61 2.19 -11.04 -15.01
CA PHE A 61 1.29 -12.06 -14.47
C PHE A 61 1.73 -13.51 -14.74
N LYS A 62 2.79 -13.69 -15.53
CA LYS A 62 3.47 -14.98 -15.71
C LYS A 62 4.63 -15.17 -14.75
N ASP A 63 5.09 -14.12 -14.11
CA ASP A 63 6.24 -14.16 -13.21
C ASP A 63 5.83 -14.59 -11.80
N SER A 64 6.78 -15.11 -11.04
CA SER A 64 6.62 -15.39 -9.63
C SER A 64 7.04 -14.18 -8.80
N PHE A 65 6.16 -13.71 -7.92
CA PHE A 65 6.46 -12.66 -6.94
C PHE A 65 6.60 -13.26 -5.54
N ASP A 66 7.43 -12.63 -4.72
CA ASP A 66 7.48 -12.93 -3.29
C ASP A 66 6.27 -12.31 -2.59
N PHE A 67 5.92 -11.07 -2.95
CA PHE A 67 4.76 -10.36 -2.42
C PHE A 67 4.02 -9.56 -3.51
N ILE A 68 2.72 -9.41 -3.31
CA ILE A 68 1.83 -8.59 -4.13
C ILE A 68 1.20 -7.55 -3.20
N VAL A 69 1.62 -6.29 -3.34
CA VAL A 69 1.00 -5.19 -2.59
C VAL A 69 -0.24 -4.73 -3.33
N MET A 70 -1.40 -5.04 -2.75
CA MET A 70 -2.70 -4.76 -3.36
C MET A 70 -3.30 -3.46 -2.84
N SER A 71 -3.78 -2.61 -3.74
CA SER A 71 -4.57 -1.43 -3.35
C SER A 71 -5.92 -1.84 -2.76
N PRO A 72 -6.40 -1.17 -1.69
CA PRO A 72 -7.55 -1.62 -0.91
C PRO A 72 -8.91 -1.62 -1.65
N GLY A 73 -9.01 -0.96 -2.80
CA GLY A 73 -10.25 -0.91 -3.59
C GLY A 73 -10.42 -2.03 -4.61
N ILE A 74 -9.53 -3.02 -4.65
CA ILE A 74 -9.54 -4.06 -5.67
C ILE A 74 -10.20 -5.33 -5.12
N ASP A 75 -11.32 -5.74 -5.73
CA ASP A 75 -11.96 -7.02 -5.44
C ASP A 75 -11.27 -8.15 -6.21
N ILE A 76 -10.49 -8.96 -5.50
CA ILE A 76 -9.71 -10.05 -6.08
C ILE A 76 -10.58 -11.19 -6.65
N TYR A 77 -11.80 -11.35 -6.15
CA TYR A 77 -12.69 -12.44 -6.57
C TYR A 77 -13.46 -12.10 -7.85
N GLN A 78 -13.87 -10.85 -8.01
CA GLN A 78 -14.61 -10.37 -9.18
C GLN A 78 -13.69 -9.82 -10.29
N HIS A 79 -12.39 -9.79 -10.05
CA HIS A 79 -11.42 -9.25 -10.97
C HIS A 79 -11.22 -10.17 -12.20
N SER A 80 -10.97 -9.59 -13.37
CA SER A 80 -10.64 -10.35 -14.59
C SER A 80 -9.42 -11.28 -14.45
N ARG A 81 -8.57 -11.03 -13.45
CA ARG A 81 -7.38 -11.82 -13.07
C ARG A 81 -7.55 -12.56 -11.75
N SER A 82 -8.76 -12.86 -11.35
CA SER A 82 -9.07 -13.55 -10.09
C SER A 82 -8.25 -14.83 -9.90
N SER A 83 -8.11 -15.66 -10.95
CA SER A 83 -7.31 -16.90 -10.89
C SER A 83 -5.84 -16.65 -10.48
N PHE A 84 -5.23 -15.55 -10.95
CA PHE A 84 -3.88 -15.17 -10.54
C PHE A 84 -3.84 -14.76 -9.07
N PHE A 85 -4.78 -13.96 -8.62
CA PHE A 85 -4.83 -13.49 -7.22
C PHE A 85 -5.13 -14.63 -6.24
N ILE A 86 -6.08 -15.50 -6.58
CA ILE A 86 -6.43 -16.66 -5.74
C ILE A 86 -5.23 -17.59 -5.60
N LYS A 87 -4.52 -17.90 -6.71
CA LYS A 87 -3.30 -18.72 -6.68
C LYS A 87 -2.20 -18.11 -5.80
N ASN A 88 -2.11 -16.81 -5.74
CA ASN A 88 -1.08 -16.09 -4.98
C ASN A 88 -1.61 -15.45 -3.69
N PHE A 89 -2.77 -15.88 -3.18
CA PHE A 89 -3.46 -15.24 -2.06
C PHE A 89 -2.57 -15.06 -0.82
N SER A 90 -1.78 -16.07 -0.48
CA SER A 90 -0.85 -16.03 0.66
C SER A 90 0.27 -15.00 0.53
N LYS A 91 0.49 -14.46 -0.67
CA LYS A 91 1.51 -13.44 -0.95
C LYS A 91 0.92 -12.03 -1.03
N ILE A 92 -0.41 -11.90 -0.99
CA ILE A 92 -1.08 -10.60 -1.05
C ILE A 92 -0.97 -9.92 0.30
N ILE A 93 -0.48 -8.69 0.27
CA ILE A 93 -0.36 -7.80 1.43
C ILE A 93 -0.86 -6.40 1.06
N THR A 94 -1.08 -5.56 2.05
CA THR A 94 -1.48 -4.17 1.87
C THR A 94 -0.34 -3.21 2.25
N ASP A 95 -0.48 -1.94 1.90
CA ASP A 95 0.40 -0.86 2.35
C ASP A 95 0.36 -0.71 3.88
N VAL A 96 -0.78 -0.98 4.49
CA VAL A 96 -0.96 -0.95 5.96
C VAL A 96 -0.16 -2.08 6.63
N ASP A 97 -0.13 -3.29 6.05
CA ASP A 97 0.67 -4.41 6.58
C ASP A 97 2.16 -4.04 6.61
N ILE A 98 2.66 -3.46 5.51
CA ILE A 98 4.06 -3.01 5.43
C ILE A 98 4.33 -1.91 6.45
N PHE A 99 3.42 -0.95 6.59
CA PHE A 99 3.55 0.17 7.52
C PHE A 99 3.63 -0.33 8.97
N ILE A 100 2.63 -1.12 9.43
CA ILE A 100 2.55 -1.61 10.81
C ILE A 100 3.80 -2.40 11.18
N ASN A 101 4.28 -3.26 10.27
CA ASN A 101 5.48 -4.07 10.50
C ASN A 101 6.80 -3.29 10.34
N SER A 102 6.77 -2.03 9.91
CA SER A 102 7.95 -1.19 9.74
C SER A 102 8.14 -0.16 10.84
N ILE A 103 7.15 0.05 11.70
CA ILE A 103 7.21 1.00 12.81
C ILE A 103 7.63 0.32 14.10
N ASP A 104 8.37 1.04 14.93
CA ASP A 104 8.72 0.60 16.28
C ASP A 104 7.52 0.85 17.22
N THR A 105 6.83 -0.22 17.60
CA THR A 105 5.64 -0.16 18.47
C THR A 105 5.97 0.22 19.92
N ASN A 106 7.23 0.14 20.35
CA ASN A 106 7.65 0.62 21.66
C ASN A 106 7.67 2.15 21.71
N LYS A 107 7.94 2.80 20.56
CA LYS A 107 8.02 4.26 20.44
C LYS A 107 6.75 4.90 19.89
N ASN A 108 5.91 4.11 19.22
CA ASN A 108 4.73 4.61 18.53
C ASN A 108 3.47 3.90 19.02
N LYS A 109 2.42 4.67 19.29
CA LYS A 109 1.10 4.15 19.60
C LYS A 109 0.22 4.23 18.36
N ILE A 110 -0.44 3.12 18.01
CA ILE A 110 -1.37 3.03 16.90
C ILE A 110 -2.79 2.94 17.45
N ILE A 111 -3.67 3.78 16.94
CA ILE A 111 -5.11 3.69 17.18
C ILE A 111 -5.76 3.36 15.84
N ALA A 112 -6.25 2.13 15.70
CA ALA A 112 -6.96 1.67 14.52
C ALA A 112 -8.47 1.84 14.72
N ILE A 113 -9.15 2.44 13.73
CA ILE A 113 -10.58 2.73 13.76
C ILE A 113 -11.23 2.06 12.56
N THR A 114 -12.19 1.18 12.83
CA THR A 114 -13.01 0.52 11.83
C THR A 114 -14.50 0.72 12.13
N GLY A 115 -15.36 0.38 11.19
CA GLY A 115 -16.81 0.48 11.32
C GLY A 115 -17.49 0.68 9.97
N THR A 116 -18.79 0.54 9.89
CA THR A 116 -19.57 0.80 8.66
C THR A 116 -19.71 2.29 8.39
N ASN A 117 -20.11 3.07 9.40
CA ASN A 117 -20.33 4.51 9.31
C ASN A 117 -19.48 5.29 10.32
N GLY A 118 -19.29 6.57 10.10
CA GLY A 118 -18.68 7.51 11.05
C GLY A 118 -17.15 7.39 11.22
N LYS A 119 -16.48 6.39 10.62
CA LYS A 119 -15.02 6.17 10.75
C LYS A 119 -14.21 7.44 10.51
N SER A 120 -14.41 8.08 9.37
CA SER A 120 -13.62 9.25 8.97
C SER A 120 -13.87 10.46 9.88
N THR A 121 -15.12 10.64 10.33
CA THR A 121 -15.47 11.71 11.27
C THR A 121 -14.82 11.49 12.62
N PHE A 122 -14.90 10.26 13.14
CA PHE A 122 -14.29 9.92 14.41
C PHE A 122 -12.75 10.02 14.37
N CYS A 123 -12.13 9.56 13.28
CA CYS A 123 -10.68 9.72 13.07
C CYS A 123 -10.25 11.19 13.09
N LYS A 124 -11.00 12.07 12.42
CA LYS A 124 -10.73 13.53 12.42
C LYS A 124 -10.82 14.12 13.81
N LEU A 125 -11.92 13.82 14.51
CA LEU A 125 -12.18 14.35 15.85
C LEU A 125 -11.06 13.91 16.80
N LEU A 126 -10.76 12.61 16.82
CA LEU A 126 -9.71 12.06 17.68
C LEU A 126 -8.34 12.64 17.33
N TYR A 127 -8.01 12.73 16.04
CA TYR A 127 -6.77 13.37 15.60
C TYR A 127 -6.66 14.82 16.09
N HIS A 128 -7.74 15.60 15.97
CA HIS A 128 -7.77 16.99 16.42
C HIS A 128 -7.50 17.11 17.92
N VAL A 129 -8.17 16.29 18.72
CA VAL A 129 -8.02 16.27 20.19
C VAL A 129 -6.60 15.86 20.60
N ILE A 130 -6.07 14.78 20.01
CA ILE A 130 -4.73 14.28 20.40
C ILE A 130 -3.65 15.22 19.89
N LYS A 131 -3.77 15.75 18.68
CA LYS A 131 -2.77 16.67 18.11
C LYS A 131 -2.62 17.97 18.91
N GLY A 132 -3.68 18.43 19.52
CA GLY A 132 -3.63 19.59 20.45
C GLY A 132 -2.71 19.37 21.63
N LYS A 133 -2.58 18.12 22.10
CA LYS A 133 -1.71 17.73 23.22
C LYS A 133 -0.35 17.16 22.77
N ASN A 134 -0.30 16.50 21.62
CA ASN A 134 0.89 15.86 21.06
C ASN A 134 1.07 16.20 19.58
N LYS A 135 2.04 17.07 19.27
CA LYS A 135 2.33 17.51 17.89
C LYS A 135 2.81 16.36 16.96
N ASN A 136 3.33 15.26 17.52
CA ASN A 136 3.79 14.08 16.77
C ASN A 136 2.66 13.10 16.48
N THR A 137 1.45 13.59 16.26
CA THR A 137 0.29 12.79 15.90
C THR A 137 0.05 12.85 14.38
N PHE A 138 -0.21 11.70 13.78
CA PHE A 138 -0.44 11.56 12.34
C PHE A 138 -1.77 10.87 12.08
N LEU A 139 -2.48 11.33 11.06
CA LEU A 139 -3.70 10.71 10.56
C LEU A 139 -3.38 10.01 9.23
N LEU A 140 -3.51 8.69 9.21
CA LEU A 140 -3.11 7.84 8.10
C LEU A 140 -4.25 6.92 7.67
N GLY A 141 -4.20 6.45 6.42
CA GLY A 141 -5.14 5.49 5.87
C GLY A 141 -5.95 6.05 4.69
N ASN A 142 -7.14 5.51 4.48
CA ASN A 142 -8.03 5.94 3.37
C ASN A 142 -8.50 7.40 3.53
N TYR A 143 -8.43 7.91 4.74
CA TYR A 143 -8.68 9.30 5.05
C TYR A 143 -7.40 9.94 5.61
N GLY A 144 -6.95 11.03 5.00
CA GLY A 144 -5.68 11.67 5.32
C GLY A 144 -4.59 11.31 4.32
N LYS A 145 -3.43 10.90 4.81
CA LYS A 145 -2.33 10.46 3.95
C LYS A 145 -2.22 8.94 3.94
N PRO A 146 -1.83 8.32 2.80
CA PRO A 146 -1.54 6.89 2.77
C PRO A 146 -0.54 6.47 3.84
N ALA A 147 -0.68 5.25 4.36
CA ALA A 147 0.15 4.76 5.45
C ALA A 147 1.66 4.87 5.16
N LEU A 148 2.08 4.55 3.95
CA LEU A 148 3.48 4.59 3.51
C LEU A 148 3.98 5.98 3.06
N SER A 149 3.22 7.04 3.28
CA SER A 149 3.67 8.42 3.00
C SER A 149 4.64 8.98 4.04
N TYR A 150 4.87 8.26 5.14
CA TYR A 150 5.77 8.62 6.25
C TYR A 150 6.97 7.70 6.40
#